data_ff3b27f9c7d32f9015102b7a129ecd2c
#
_entry.id   ff3b27f9c7d32f9015102b7a129ecd2c
#
_cell.length_a   1.000
_cell.length_b   1.000
_cell.length_c   1.000
_cell.angle_alpha   90.00
_cell.angle_beta   90.00
_cell.angle_gamma   90.00
#
_symmetry.space_group_name_H-M   'P 1'
#
loop_
_entity.id
_entity.type
_entity.pdbx_description
1 polymer ?
#
loop_
_entity_poly.entity_id
_entity_poly.type
_entity_poly.pdbx_seq_one_letter_code
_entity_poly.pdbx_strand_id
1 'polypeptide(L)'
;MIPCLYASTEMKFNHNGIGKLADAQSCTVTEKRNGSYELKLVCPADGIHAEMLEEGNIILAKPSDTMQSQPFRIYKITTPIDGKLEVQARHISYQLNFITVSSFSVTGCVGAMQGLKSHAASDCPFNGWTDVESSATFTLGVPSSFRNCLGGMAGSILDVFGGEFEWDRYTVRFHKARGADHNVHIIYGKNLTDFKMEKSIENTITGVHPYWVDNETQAVMELPEKVVLQSKRSIPYQKITVLDCTSNFQEKPSEAALREYAQNYIDTTDLTEPEIDIKIDFLQLWNTPGYEDIVEAERVSLCDTVHVYISKLGIEVSSKVTETEYDALLERYNSITLSNSTVSSRNSSLTGSLNSIRNTATIAYDTAVRAETAV
;
A
#
# COMPACT_ATOMS: atom_id res chain seq x y z
N MET A 1 -7.40 -6.29 -23.36
CA MET A 1 -6.27 -7.19 -23.75
C MET A 1 -6.53 -8.58 -23.20
N ILE A 2 -6.31 -9.66 -23.96
CA ILE A 2 -6.51 -11.02 -23.45
C ILE A 2 -5.34 -11.37 -22.51
N PRO A 3 -5.60 -11.79 -21.25
CA PRO A 3 -4.58 -12.24 -20.32
C PRO A 3 -3.79 -13.44 -20.88
N CYS A 4 -2.50 -13.51 -20.55
CA CYS A 4 -1.63 -14.58 -21.04
C CYS A 4 -1.03 -15.36 -19.87
N LEU A 5 -1.07 -16.70 -19.95
CA LEU A 5 -0.54 -17.60 -18.93
C LEU A 5 0.93 -17.90 -19.20
N TYR A 6 1.76 -17.85 -18.18
CA TYR A 6 3.19 -18.16 -18.20
C TYR A 6 3.55 -19.17 -17.11
N ALA A 7 4.63 -19.89 -17.34
CA ALA A 7 5.21 -20.78 -16.34
C ALA A 7 5.71 -20.01 -15.11
N SER A 8 5.76 -20.67 -13.96
CA SER A 8 6.18 -20.11 -12.67
C SER A 8 7.59 -19.49 -12.66
N THR A 9 8.46 -19.92 -13.57
CA THR A 9 9.86 -19.47 -13.69
C THR A 9 10.07 -18.32 -14.66
N GLU A 10 9.00 -17.86 -15.34
CA GLU A 10 9.11 -16.78 -16.33
C GLU A 10 9.44 -15.44 -15.69
N MET A 11 10.35 -14.70 -16.31
CA MET A 11 10.80 -13.39 -15.83
C MET A 11 10.78 -12.29 -16.88
N LYS A 12 10.77 -12.61 -18.17
CA LYS A 12 10.94 -11.63 -19.27
C LYS A 12 9.64 -11.23 -19.96
N PHE A 13 8.66 -12.13 -20.04
CA PHE A 13 7.34 -11.90 -20.64
C PHE A 13 7.41 -11.35 -22.09
N ASN A 14 8.38 -11.77 -22.89
CA ASN A 14 8.63 -11.30 -24.25
C ASN A 14 8.22 -12.30 -25.34
N HIS A 15 7.46 -13.33 -24.96
CA HIS A 15 6.90 -14.35 -25.84
C HIS A 15 5.46 -14.67 -25.43
N ASN A 16 4.79 -15.58 -26.13
CA ASN A 16 3.37 -15.89 -25.90
C ASN A 16 3.08 -16.79 -24.69
N GLY A 17 4.11 -17.12 -23.88
CA GLY A 17 3.94 -17.95 -22.70
C GLY A 17 3.40 -19.35 -23.00
N ILE A 18 2.58 -19.91 -22.08
CA ILE A 18 1.82 -21.15 -22.26
C ILE A 18 0.68 -20.89 -23.25
N GLY A 19 0.01 -19.73 -23.14
CA GLY A 19 -1.04 -19.33 -24.06
C GLY A 19 -1.95 -18.23 -23.52
N LYS A 20 -2.85 -17.75 -24.40
CA LYS A 20 -3.84 -16.73 -24.07
C LYS A 20 -5.07 -17.38 -23.44
N LEU A 21 -5.57 -16.80 -22.37
CA LEU A 21 -6.82 -17.20 -21.70
C LEU A 21 -8.00 -16.51 -22.40
N ALA A 22 -8.28 -16.92 -23.66
CA ALA A 22 -9.19 -16.24 -24.56
C ALA A 22 -10.67 -16.40 -24.19
N ASP A 23 -11.00 -17.42 -23.40
CA ASP A 23 -12.34 -17.74 -22.90
C ASP A 23 -12.59 -17.27 -21.47
N ALA A 24 -11.67 -16.47 -20.91
CA ALA A 24 -11.87 -15.83 -19.63
C ALA A 24 -13.17 -14.99 -19.63
N GLN A 25 -14.02 -15.20 -18.63
CA GLN A 25 -15.31 -14.50 -18.47
C GLN A 25 -15.15 -13.17 -17.77
N SER A 26 -14.16 -13.07 -16.84
CA SER A 26 -13.76 -11.83 -16.19
C SER A 26 -12.29 -11.88 -15.84
N CYS A 27 -11.63 -10.72 -15.86
CA CYS A 27 -10.28 -10.54 -15.37
C CYS A 27 -10.16 -9.15 -14.77
N THR A 28 -10.27 -9.07 -13.46
CA THR A 28 -10.25 -7.80 -12.73
C THR A 28 -8.94 -7.65 -11.98
N VAL A 29 -8.29 -6.51 -12.17
CA VAL A 29 -7.08 -6.11 -11.44
C VAL A 29 -7.43 -4.99 -10.46
N THR A 30 -7.09 -5.18 -9.21
CA THR A 30 -7.27 -4.19 -8.15
C THR A 30 -5.91 -3.73 -7.65
N GLU A 31 -5.63 -2.42 -7.73
CA GLU A 31 -4.42 -1.81 -7.19
C GLU A 31 -4.79 -0.74 -6.16
N LYS A 32 -4.20 -0.84 -4.95
CA LYS A 32 -4.33 0.16 -3.88
C LYS A 32 -3.03 0.90 -3.67
N ARG A 33 -3.13 2.21 -3.49
CA ARG A 33 -1.98 3.06 -3.13
C ARG A 33 -1.27 2.53 -1.90
N ASN A 34 0.01 2.20 -2.02
CA ASN A 34 0.85 1.62 -0.96
C ASN A 34 0.29 0.31 -0.34
N GLY A 35 -0.64 -0.37 -1.00
CA GLY A 35 -1.40 -1.49 -0.48
C GLY A 35 -1.35 -2.74 -1.34
N SER A 36 -2.53 -3.35 -1.51
CA SER A 36 -2.71 -4.58 -2.29
C SER A 36 -2.62 -4.31 -3.79
N TYR A 37 -2.12 -5.33 -4.52
CA TYR A 37 -2.08 -5.36 -5.97
C TYR A 37 -2.37 -6.80 -6.41
N GLU A 38 -3.63 -7.05 -6.78
CA GLU A 38 -4.17 -8.39 -6.93
C GLU A 38 -4.99 -8.52 -8.22
N LEU A 39 -5.10 -9.74 -8.70
CA LEU A 39 -5.89 -10.11 -9.87
C LEU A 39 -6.86 -11.22 -9.51
N LYS A 40 -8.11 -11.07 -9.96
CA LYS A 40 -9.13 -12.11 -9.95
C LYS A 40 -9.55 -12.43 -11.38
N LEU A 41 -9.45 -13.71 -11.77
CA LEU A 41 -9.87 -14.21 -13.08
C LEU A 41 -10.91 -15.31 -12.89
N VAL A 42 -11.92 -15.31 -13.76
CA VAL A 42 -12.92 -16.38 -13.86
C VAL A 42 -12.91 -16.93 -15.29
N CYS A 43 -12.79 -18.23 -15.44
CA CYS A 43 -12.83 -18.92 -16.73
C CYS A 43 -13.58 -20.26 -16.63
N PRO A 44 -14.03 -20.85 -17.76
CA PRO A 44 -14.59 -22.21 -17.77
C PRO A 44 -13.56 -23.24 -17.29
N ALA A 45 -14.00 -24.26 -16.55
CA ALA A 45 -13.14 -25.33 -16.06
C ALA A 45 -12.62 -26.26 -17.19
N ASP A 46 -13.34 -26.31 -18.31
CA ASP A 46 -13.00 -26.99 -19.53
C ASP A 46 -12.45 -26.06 -20.62
N GLY A 47 -12.07 -24.84 -20.23
CA GLY A 47 -11.64 -23.77 -21.12
C GLY A 47 -10.23 -23.96 -21.67
N ILE A 48 -9.85 -23.03 -22.56
CA ILE A 48 -8.53 -23.00 -23.19
C ILE A 48 -7.45 -22.80 -22.13
N HIS A 49 -6.52 -23.76 -22.03
CA HIS A 49 -5.45 -23.77 -21.02
C HIS A 49 -5.93 -23.86 -19.55
N ALA A 50 -7.18 -24.21 -19.29
CA ALA A 50 -7.70 -24.33 -17.91
C ALA A 50 -6.93 -25.37 -17.08
N GLU A 51 -6.53 -26.49 -17.72
CA GLU A 51 -5.70 -27.54 -17.13
C GLU A 51 -4.26 -27.09 -16.78
N MET A 52 -3.79 -25.96 -17.36
CA MET A 52 -2.48 -25.37 -17.10
C MET A 52 -2.53 -24.24 -16.07
N LEU A 53 -3.72 -23.90 -15.59
CA LEU A 53 -3.88 -22.99 -14.46
C LEU A 53 -3.52 -23.71 -13.17
N GLU A 54 -2.31 -23.47 -12.69
CA GLU A 54 -1.75 -24.07 -11.49
C GLU A 54 -1.22 -22.99 -10.55
N GLU A 55 -1.23 -23.25 -9.25
CA GLU A 55 -0.60 -22.37 -8.27
C GLU A 55 0.90 -22.21 -8.59
N GLY A 56 1.36 -20.96 -8.53
CA GLY A 56 2.72 -20.60 -8.88
C GLY A 56 2.89 -20.11 -10.32
N ASN A 57 2.05 -20.53 -11.29
CA ASN A 57 2.06 -19.96 -12.64
C ASN A 57 1.67 -18.48 -12.63
N ILE A 58 1.97 -17.79 -13.72
CA ILE A 58 1.87 -16.32 -13.78
C ILE A 58 0.87 -15.93 -14.85
N ILE A 59 -0.07 -15.06 -14.50
CA ILE A 59 -0.97 -14.41 -15.44
C ILE A 59 -0.43 -13.01 -15.75
N LEU A 60 -0.14 -12.73 -17.00
CA LEU A 60 0.21 -11.41 -17.49
C LEU A 60 -1.07 -10.68 -17.93
N ALA A 61 -1.43 -9.61 -17.27
CA ALA A 61 -2.65 -8.85 -17.53
C ALA A 61 -2.40 -7.34 -17.44
N LYS A 62 -3.20 -6.57 -18.19
CA LYS A 62 -3.16 -5.10 -18.18
C LYS A 62 -3.86 -4.58 -16.92
N PRO A 63 -3.19 -3.76 -16.08
CA PRO A 63 -3.76 -3.31 -14.81
C PRO A 63 -4.45 -1.94 -14.88
N SER A 64 -4.19 -1.19 -15.94
CA SER A 64 -4.73 0.16 -16.18
C SER A 64 -4.54 0.58 -17.62
N ASP A 65 -5.12 1.70 -18.00
CA ASP A 65 -4.98 2.24 -19.36
C ASP A 65 -3.55 2.68 -19.70
N THR A 66 -2.81 3.15 -18.69
CA THR A 66 -1.50 3.78 -18.85
C THR A 66 -0.34 2.83 -18.63
N MET A 67 -0.53 1.75 -17.87
CA MET A 67 0.53 0.80 -17.55
C MET A 67 0.60 -0.34 -18.58
N GLN A 68 1.83 -0.83 -18.81
CA GLN A 68 2.04 -2.09 -19.50
C GLN A 68 1.53 -3.27 -18.67
N SER A 69 1.28 -4.40 -19.33
CA SER A 69 0.84 -5.61 -18.67
C SER A 69 1.80 -6.03 -17.56
N GLN A 70 1.22 -6.37 -16.41
CA GLN A 70 1.91 -6.74 -15.19
C GLN A 70 1.75 -8.23 -14.89
N PRO A 71 2.75 -8.87 -14.29
CA PRO A 71 2.72 -10.28 -13.95
C PRO A 71 2.09 -10.51 -12.58
N PHE A 72 1.10 -11.42 -12.53
CA PHE A 72 0.41 -11.83 -11.31
C PHE A 72 0.60 -13.32 -11.09
N ARG A 73 1.20 -13.70 -9.96
CA ARG A 73 1.42 -15.10 -9.58
C ARG A 73 0.16 -15.67 -8.94
N ILE A 74 -0.32 -16.79 -9.48
CA ILE A 74 -1.46 -17.54 -8.96
C ILE A 74 -1.09 -18.09 -7.58
N TYR A 75 -1.92 -17.83 -6.58
CA TYR A 75 -1.75 -18.35 -5.22
C TYR A 75 -2.94 -19.19 -4.76
N LYS A 76 -4.08 -19.09 -5.45
CA LYS A 76 -5.28 -19.83 -5.10
C LYS A 76 -6.16 -20.04 -6.32
N ILE A 77 -6.65 -21.28 -6.47
CA ILE A 77 -7.64 -21.67 -7.47
C ILE A 77 -8.81 -22.29 -6.72
N THR A 78 -10.01 -21.85 -7.02
CA THR A 78 -11.24 -22.42 -6.49
C THR A 78 -12.05 -22.97 -7.65
N THR A 79 -12.50 -24.21 -7.51
CA THR A 79 -13.33 -24.91 -8.52
C THR A 79 -14.73 -25.12 -7.96
N PRO A 80 -15.68 -24.22 -8.21
CA PRO A 80 -17.07 -24.40 -7.84
C PRO A 80 -17.74 -25.48 -8.68
N ILE A 81 -18.90 -25.99 -8.22
CA ILE A 81 -19.66 -27.01 -8.92
C ILE A 81 -20.30 -26.52 -10.24
N ASP A 82 -20.30 -25.20 -10.47
CA ASP A 82 -20.91 -24.57 -11.65
C ASP A 82 -20.06 -24.63 -12.92
N GLY A 83 -18.92 -25.37 -12.88
CA GLY A 83 -18.04 -25.57 -14.03
C GLY A 83 -17.15 -24.36 -14.35
N LYS A 84 -16.92 -23.46 -13.40
CA LYS A 84 -16.01 -22.32 -13.53
C LYS A 84 -14.80 -22.49 -12.63
N LEU A 85 -13.69 -21.89 -13.01
CA LEU A 85 -12.52 -21.71 -12.16
C LEU A 85 -12.44 -20.26 -11.70
N GLU A 86 -12.33 -20.06 -10.41
CA GLU A 86 -11.98 -18.75 -9.84
C GLU A 86 -10.51 -18.75 -9.47
N VAL A 87 -9.71 -17.96 -10.18
CA VAL A 87 -8.26 -17.83 -9.99
C VAL A 87 -7.97 -16.53 -9.28
N GLN A 88 -7.22 -16.61 -8.19
CA GLN A 88 -6.72 -15.46 -7.45
C GLN A 88 -5.19 -15.40 -7.58
N ALA A 89 -4.70 -14.25 -8.01
CA ALA A 89 -3.29 -14.03 -8.22
C ALA A 89 -2.84 -12.68 -7.61
N ARG A 90 -1.58 -12.62 -7.18
CA ARG A 90 -0.96 -11.42 -6.63
C ARG A 90 0.15 -10.94 -7.55
N HIS A 91 0.31 -9.62 -7.64
CA HIS A 91 1.41 -9.04 -8.39
C HIS A 91 2.75 -9.67 -7.96
N ILE A 92 3.67 -9.82 -8.90
CA ILE A 92 4.95 -10.51 -8.65
C ILE A 92 5.73 -9.89 -7.47
N SER A 93 5.52 -8.61 -7.16
CA SER A 93 6.14 -7.92 -6.02
C SER A 93 5.85 -8.55 -4.65
N TYR A 94 4.83 -9.39 -4.53
CA TYR A 94 4.58 -10.13 -3.29
C TYR A 94 5.66 -11.18 -2.98
N GLN A 95 6.51 -11.54 -3.95
CA GLN A 95 7.69 -12.38 -3.70
C GLN A 95 8.68 -11.73 -2.73
N LEU A 96 8.68 -10.40 -2.63
CA LEU A 96 9.48 -9.65 -1.67
C LEU A 96 9.16 -9.98 -0.20
N ASN A 97 8.00 -10.60 0.09
CA ASN A 97 7.68 -11.11 1.42
C ASN A 97 8.57 -12.30 1.83
N PHE A 98 9.13 -13.01 0.86
CA PHE A 98 9.92 -14.24 1.05
C PHE A 98 11.42 -14.01 0.80
N ILE A 99 11.84 -12.78 0.51
CA ILE A 99 13.23 -12.38 0.44
C ILE A 99 13.55 -11.66 1.75
N THR A 100 14.45 -12.23 2.54
CA THR A 100 14.87 -11.64 3.82
C THR A 100 16.06 -10.71 3.62
N VAL A 101 16.14 -9.65 4.43
CA VAL A 101 17.19 -8.63 4.41
C VAL A 101 17.87 -8.61 5.76
N SER A 102 19.19 -8.64 5.77
CA SER A 102 20.02 -8.51 6.97
C SER A 102 20.03 -7.08 7.50
N SER A 103 20.36 -6.90 8.76
CA SER A 103 20.45 -5.58 9.41
C SER A 103 21.47 -4.67 8.74
N PHE A 104 21.10 -3.40 8.55
CA PHE A 104 21.99 -2.34 8.07
C PHE A 104 21.41 -0.97 8.41
N SER A 105 22.25 0.07 8.29
CA SER A 105 21.83 1.46 8.46
C SER A 105 22.48 2.32 7.38
N VAL A 106 21.71 3.26 6.82
CA VAL A 106 22.16 4.12 5.74
C VAL A 106 21.37 5.43 5.71
N THR A 107 22.02 6.51 5.33
CA THR A 107 21.36 7.81 5.16
C THR A 107 20.87 7.99 3.73
N GLY A 108 19.65 8.52 3.61
CA GLY A 108 19.00 8.82 2.34
C GLY A 108 18.20 7.66 1.73
N CYS A 109 17.12 8.01 1.04
CA CYS A 109 16.19 7.04 0.45
C CYS A 109 16.83 6.19 -0.65
N VAL A 110 17.67 6.79 -1.52
CA VAL A 110 18.40 6.06 -2.57
C VAL A 110 19.28 4.98 -1.95
N GLY A 111 20.05 5.35 -0.90
CA GLY A 111 20.89 4.42 -0.17
C GLY A 111 20.09 3.29 0.47
N ALA A 112 18.91 3.61 1.04
CA ALA A 112 18.03 2.64 1.64
C ALA A 112 17.50 1.62 0.60
N MET A 113 17.00 2.08 -0.55
CA MET A 113 16.51 1.22 -1.63
C MET A 113 17.61 0.30 -2.18
N GLN A 114 18.84 0.81 -2.37
CA GLN A 114 19.99 0.02 -2.81
C GLN A 114 20.45 -0.95 -1.72
N GLY A 115 20.46 -0.49 -0.46
CA GLY A 115 20.82 -1.27 0.72
C GLY A 115 19.93 -2.50 0.90
N LEU A 116 18.63 -2.40 0.70
CA LEU A 116 17.73 -3.56 0.75
C LEU A 116 18.15 -4.68 -0.21
N LYS A 117 18.55 -4.33 -1.43
CA LYS A 117 19.01 -5.30 -2.42
C LYS A 117 20.37 -5.90 -2.06
N SER A 118 21.33 -5.07 -1.63
CA SER A 118 22.69 -5.51 -1.32
C SER A 118 22.78 -6.35 -0.03
N HIS A 119 21.82 -6.19 0.89
CA HIS A 119 21.73 -6.98 2.14
C HIS A 119 20.68 -8.09 2.08
N ALA A 120 20.11 -8.36 0.89
CA ALA A 120 19.22 -9.49 0.70
C ALA A 120 19.98 -10.82 0.94
N ALA A 121 19.39 -11.71 1.74
CA ALA A 121 20.01 -13.00 2.08
C ALA A 121 19.90 -14.05 0.96
N SER A 122 19.14 -13.76 -0.08
CA SER A 122 18.99 -14.61 -1.29
C SER A 122 18.93 -13.75 -2.53
N ASP A 123 19.00 -14.38 -3.70
CA ASP A 123 18.88 -13.67 -4.97
C ASP A 123 17.61 -12.85 -5.03
N CYS A 124 17.79 -11.55 -5.32
CA CYS A 124 16.70 -10.60 -5.46
C CYS A 124 16.61 -10.09 -6.90
N PRO A 125 15.63 -10.53 -7.69
CA PRO A 125 15.47 -10.09 -9.08
C PRO A 125 14.97 -8.65 -9.20
N PHE A 126 14.53 -8.06 -8.09
CA PHE A 126 13.95 -6.71 -8.09
C PHE A 126 15.02 -5.62 -8.12
N ASN A 127 14.70 -4.53 -8.81
CA ASN A 127 15.47 -3.30 -8.82
C ASN A 127 14.69 -2.20 -8.13
N GLY A 128 15.39 -1.35 -7.38
CA GLY A 128 14.80 -0.19 -6.71
C GLY A 128 15.13 1.10 -7.45
N TRP A 129 14.18 2.02 -7.52
CA TRP A 129 14.32 3.38 -8.00
C TRP A 129 13.53 4.33 -7.09
N THR A 130 14.04 5.55 -6.89
CA THR A 130 13.34 6.60 -6.12
C THR A 130 13.77 7.99 -6.58
N ASP A 131 12.85 8.94 -6.51
CA ASP A 131 13.06 10.38 -6.66
C ASP A 131 13.01 11.12 -5.30
N VAL A 132 12.91 10.37 -4.20
CA VAL A 132 12.85 10.96 -2.85
C VAL A 132 14.25 11.39 -2.41
N GLU A 133 14.46 12.68 -2.33
CA GLU A 133 15.65 13.28 -1.72
C GLU A 133 15.42 13.51 -0.23
N SER A 134 16.24 12.90 0.61
CA SER A 134 16.14 13.02 2.07
C SER A 134 17.47 12.74 2.74
N SER A 135 17.73 13.42 3.86
CA SER A 135 18.85 13.17 4.75
C SER A 135 18.49 12.28 5.95
N ALA A 136 17.26 11.79 6.03
CA ALA A 136 16.84 10.87 7.08
C ALA A 136 17.62 9.55 6.97
N THR A 137 17.81 8.88 8.11
CA THR A 137 18.53 7.61 8.18
C THR A 137 17.52 6.46 8.30
N PHE A 138 17.65 5.51 7.40
CA PHE A 138 16.94 4.22 7.48
C PHE A 138 17.80 3.24 8.27
N THR A 139 17.22 2.57 9.27
CA THR A 139 17.90 1.58 10.10
C THR A 139 17.06 0.32 10.22
N LEU A 140 17.60 -0.79 9.76
CA LEU A 140 17.06 -2.13 9.98
C LEU A 140 17.90 -2.81 11.08
N GLY A 141 17.39 -2.82 12.31
CA GLY A 141 18.11 -3.34 13.46
C GLY A 141 18.16 -4.88 13.53
N VAL A 142 17.14 -5.55 13.00
CA VAL A 142 17.02 -7.00 12.95
C VAL A 142 16.60 -7.46 11.56
N PRO A 143 16.94 -8.68 11.11
CA PRO A 143 16.51 -9.19 9.82
C PRO A 143 14.98 -9.16 9.66
N SER A 144 14.50 -8.73 8.47
CA SER A 144 13.09 -8.69 8.14
C SER A 144 12.86 -9.06 6.67
N SER A 145 11.60 -9.24 6.26
CA SER A 145 11.30 -9.41 4.84
C SER A 145 11.50 -8.10 4.08
N PHE A 146 11.96 -8.20 2.84
CA PHE A 146 12.16 -7.04 1.97
C PHE A 146 10.88 -6.19 1.87
N ARG A 147 9.71 -6.83 1.75
CA ARG A 147 8.41 -6.13 1.68
C ARG A 147 8.10 -5.34 2.94
N ASN A 148 8.37 -5.89 4.13
CA ASN A 148 8.18 -5.18 5.39
C ASN A 148 9.13 -3.98 5.51
N CYS A 149 10.36 -4.10 5.04
CA CYS A 149 11.31 -2.98 5.00
C CYS A 149 10.84 -1.86 4.07
N LEU A 150 10.13 -2.17 2.99
CA LEU A 150 9.53 -1.15 2.12
C LEU A 150 8.36 -0.44 2.80
N GLY A 151 7.40 -1.20 3.35
CA GLY A 151 6.22 -0.62 4.01
C GLY A 151 5.41 -1.72 4.69
N GLY A 152 5.36 -1.76 5.99
CA GLY A 152 4.62 -2.79 6.75
C GLY A 152 5.13 -2.95 8.17
N MET A 153 6.17 -2.21 8.53
CA MET A 153 6.69 -2.14 9.90
C MET A 153 7.08 -0.71 10.24
N ALA A 154 7.14 -0.39 11.52
CA ALA A 154 7.69 0.87 12.00
C ALA A 154 9.16 1.01 11.55
N GLY A 155 9.55 2.21 11.10
CA GLY A 155 10.88 2.47 10.54
C GLY A 155 11.09 1.92 9.12
N SER A 156 10.06 1.46 8.43
CA SER A 156 10.13 1.10 7.00
C SER A 156 10.47 2.30 6.12
N ILE A 157 10.85 2.06 4.86
CA ILE A 157 11.14 3.13 3.90
C ILE A 157 9.95 4.09 3.79
N LEU A 158 8.73 3.54 3.70
CA LEU A 158 7.52 4.34 3.63
C LEU A 158 7.29 5.19 4.90
N ASP A 159 7.62 4.65 6.07
CA ASP A 159 7.44 5.31 7.35
C ASP A 159 8.49 6.43 7.56
N VAL A 160 9.74 6.17 7.18
CA VAL A 160 10.86 7.12 7.35
C VAL A 160 10.82 8.28 6.33
N PHE A 161 10.50 7.97 5.07
CA PHE A 161 10.66 8.94 4.00
C PHE A 161 9.33 9.52 3.48
N GLY A 162 8.20 8.84 3.76
CA GLY A 162 6.93 9.14 3.10
C GLY A 162 7.00 8.85 1.61
N GLY A 163 5.89 8.83 0.90
CA GLY A 163 5.88 8.63 -0.54
C GLY A 163 4.90 7.56 -1.01
N GLU A 164 5.03 7.17 -2.27
CA GLU A 164 4.07 6.29 -2.93
C GLU A 164 4.79 5.28 -3.83
N PHE A 165 4.44 3.99 -3.67
CA PHE A 165 5.00 2.92 -4.48
C PHE A 165 4.30 2.78 -5.84
N GLU A 166 5.11 2.50 -6.86
CA GLU A 166 4.69 2.00 -8.16
C GLU A 166 5.40 0.68 -8.43
N TRP A 167 4.61 -0.33 -8.78
CA TRP A 167 5.11 -1.68 -9.03
C TRP A 167 5.10 -1.95 -10.53
N ASP A 168 6.28 -2.02 -11.14
CA ASP A 168 6.42 -2.30 -12.56
C ASP A 168 7.25 -3.56 -12.75
N ARG A 169 6.57 -4.70 -12.88
CA ARG A 169 7.20 -6.03 -12.97
C ARG A 169 8.20 -6.23 -11.83
N TYR A 170 9.47 -6.38 -12.14
CA TYR A 170 10.57 -6.53 -11.17
C TYR A 170 11.23 -5.19 -10.78
N THR A 171 10.58 -4.08 -11.04
CA THR A 171 11.04 -2.76 -10.61
C THR A 171 10.13 -2.18 -9.54
N VAL A 172 10.71 -1.83 -8.40
CA VAL A 172 10.04 -1.10 -7.32
C VAL A 172 10.41 0.37 -7.48
N ARG A 173 9.44 1.20 -7.89
CA ARG A 173 9.62 2.65 -7.91
C ARG A 173 8.98 3.25 -6.66
N PHE A 174 9.73 4.09 -5.98
CA PHE A 174 9.27 4.81 -4.81
C PHE A 174 9.31 6.31 -5.08
N HIS A 175 8.15 6.88 -5.34
CA HIS A 175 7.96 8.27 -5.70
C HIS A 175 7.75 9.13 -4.46
N LYS A 176 8.25 10.36 -4.48
CA LYS A 176 7.87 11.39 -3.51
C LYS A 176 6.38 11.69 -3.58
N ALA A 177 5.85 11.75 -4.79
CA ALA A 177 4.42 11.81 -5.10
C ALA A 177 4.18 11.14 -6.46
N ARG A 178 3.39 10.06 -6.48
CA ARG A 178 2.93 9.39 -7.70
C ARG A 178 1.67 10.10 -8.19
N GLY A 179 1.45 10.08 -9.51
CA GLY A 179 0.30 10.71 -10.14
C GLY A 179 0.43 12.22 -10.28
N ALA A 180 -0.52 12.82 -10.94
CA ALA A 180 -0.60 14.25 -11.22
C ALA A 180 -2.04 14.75 -11.14
N ASP A 181 -2.23 16.06 -11.11
CA ASP A 181 -3.53 16.67 -11.29
C ASP A 181 -3.65 17.05 -12.77
N HIS A 182 -4.43 16.27 -13.51
CA HIS A 182 -4.74 16.51 -14.93
C HIS A 182 -6.04 17.32 -15.10
N ASN A 183 -6.57 17.87 -13.99
CA ASN A 183 -7.84 18.60 -13.97
C ASN A 183 -9.04 17.76 -14.50
N VAL A 184 -9.04 16.47 -14.17
CA VAL A 184 -10.12 15.56 -14.55
C VAL A 184 -11.35 15.82 -13.70
N HIS A 185 -12.48 16.12 -14.37
CA HIS A 185 -13.74 16.38 -13.69
C HIS A 185 -14.73 15.22 -13.88
N ILE A 186 -15.19 14.65 -12.76
CA ILE A 186 -16.25 13.64 -12.71
C ILE A 186 -17.52 14.32 -12.21
N ILE A 187 -18.50 14.48 -13.10
CA ILE A 187 -19.66 15.32 -12.87
C ILE A 187 -20.94 14.49 -12.97
N TYR A 188 -21.82 14.64 -11.95
CA TYR A 188 -23.15 14.07 -12.00
C TYR A 188 -23.96 14.62 -13.19
N GLY A 189 -24.50 13.70 -14.00
CA GLY A 189 -25.23 14.06 -15.23
C GLY A 189 -24.35 14.20 -16.49
N LYS A 190 -23.00 14.06 -16.38
CA LYS A 190 -22.07 14.02 -17.51
C LYS A 190 -21.43 12.63 -17.64
N ASN A 191 -20.56 12.26 -16.72
CA ASN A 191 -19.77 11.03 -16.80
C ASN A 191 -19.82 10.18 -15.49
N LEU A 192 -20.39 10.67 -14.39
CA LEU A 192 -20.62 9.91 -13.17
C LEU A 192 -21.81 8.96 -13.34
N THR A 193 -21.62 7.66 -13.15
CA THR A 193 -22.68 6.64 -13.26
C THR A 193 -23.16 6.14 -11.91
N ASP A 194 -22.25 5.95 -10.95
CA ASP A 194 -22.57 5.59 -9.57
C ASP A 194 -21.63 6.28 -8.59
N PHE A 195 -22.10 6.42 -7.34
CA PHE A 195 -21.40 7.12 -6.29
C PHE A 195 -21.77 6.53 -4.93
N LYS A 196 -20.76 6.16 -4.15
CA LYS A 196 -20.90 5.73 -2.77
C LYS A 196 -19.88 6.46 -1.91
N MET A 197 -20.33 7.12 -0.84
CA MET A 197 -19.46 7.75 0.13
C MET A 197 -19.58 7.04 1.48
N GLU A 198 -18.45 6.64 2.02
CA GLU A 198 -18.34 6.08 3.37
C GLU A 198 -17.52 7.04 4.24
N LYS A 199 -18.00 7.29 5.46
CA LYS A 199 -17.29 8.07 6.46
C LYS A 199 -17.06 7.19 7.67
N SER A 200 -15.80 6.96 8.02
CA SER A 200 -15.39 6.14 9.15
C SER A 200 -14.61 6.95 10.17
N ILE A 201 -14.87 6.68 11.44
CA ILE A 201 -14.07 7.17 12.56
C ILE A 201 -13.30 6.04 13.25
N GLU A 202 -13.23 4.86 12.61
CA GLU A 202 -12.62 3.66 13.20
C GLU A 202 -11.17 3.90 13.58
N ASN A 203 -10.41 4.53 12.71
CA ASN A 203 -8.99 4.83 12.90
C ASN A 203 -8.73 6.26 13.41
N THR A 204 -9.77 7.07 13.59
CA THR A 204 -9.62 8.46 14.05
C THR A 204 -9.17 8.51 15.50
N ILE A 205 -8.17 9.33 15.81
CA ILE A 205 -7.66 9.58 17.16
C ILE A 205 -7.92 11.03 17.58
N THR A 206 -8.00 11.27 18.88
CA THR A 206 -8.15 12.61 19.45
C THR A 206 -6.95 13.02 20.30
N GLY A 207 -5.97 12.16 20.41
CA GLY A 207 -4.74 12.40 21.14
C GLY A 207 -3.85 11.17 21.21
N VAL A 208 -2.67 11.36 21.74
CA VAL A 208 -1.66 10.31 21.90
C VAL A 208 -1.15 10.26 23.33
N HIS A 209 -0.71 9.06 23.75
CA HIS A 209 0.06 8.83 24.95
C HIS A 209 1.52 8.59 24.53
N PRO A 210 2.37 9.63 24.50
CA PRO A 210 3.76 9.50 24.08
C PRO A 210 4.60 8.88 25.20
N TYR A 211 5.51 8.00 24.83
CA TYR A 211 6.53 7.47 25.72
C TYR A 211 7.86 7.29 24.99
N TRP A 212 8.92 7.21 25.78
CA TRP A 212 10.27 6.88 25.32
C TRP A 212 10.88 5.82 26.25
N VAL A 213 11.62 4.87 25.71
CA VAL A 213 12.26 3.79 26.47
C VAL A 213 13.77 3.92 26.34
N ASP A 214 14.44 3.86 27.47
CA ASP A 214 15.90 3.77 27.51
C ASP A 214 16.36 2.37 27.07
N ASN A 215 17.15 2.28 26.02
CA ASN A 215 17.58 1.00 25.45
C ASN A 215 18.50 0.19 26.36
N GLU A 216 19.23 0.84 27.29
CA GLU A 216 20.16 0.17 28.20
C GLU A 216 19.46 -0.26 29.50
N THR A 217 18.70 0.65 30.10
CA THR A 217 18.07 0.44 31.41
C THR A 217 16.64 -0.08 31.34
N GLN A 218 16.02 -0.05 30.14
CA GLN A 218 14.60 -0.36 29.92
C GLN A 218 13.64 0.56 30.71
N ALA A 219 14.15 1.68 31.23
CA ALA A 219 13.32 2.65 31.93
C ALA A 219 12.42 3.40 30.98
N VAL A 220 11.13 3.47 31.30
CA VAL A 220 10.11 4.18 30.51
C VAL A 220 10.00 5.61 31.01
N MET A 221 10.07 6.56 30.08
CA MET A 221 9.76 7.96 30.31
C MET A 221 8.41 8.30 29.69
N GLU A 222 7.52 8.87 30.48
CA GLU A 222 6.22 9.37 30.05
C GLU A 222 6.07 10.83 30.53
N LEU A 223 5.14 11.57 29.90
CA LEU A 223 4.78 12.91 30.37
C LEU A 223 3.99 12.85 31.68
N PRO A 224 4.10 13.85 32.57
CA PRO A 224 3.28 13.92 33.79
C PRO A 224 1.77 13.88 33.51
N GLU A 225 1.33 14.57 32.44
CA GLU A 225 -0.06 14.59 31.99
C GLU A 225 -0.48 13.33 31.24
N LYS A 226 0.44 12.41 30.93
CA LYS A 226 0.26 11.15 30.18
C LYS A 226 -0.17 11.32 28.75
N VAL A 227 -1.12 12.23 28.46
CA VAL A 227 -1.79 12.34 27.16
C VAL A 227 -1.67 13.74 26.60
N VAL A 228 -1.30 13.84 25.33
CA VAL A 228 -1.38 15.06 24.52
C VAL A 228 -2.61 14.97 23.64
N LEU A 229 -3.47 15.97 23.70
CA LEU A 229 -4.77 16.00 23.01
C LEU A 229 -4.74 16.95 21.82
N GLN A 230 -5.53 16.62 20.80
CA GLN A 230 -5.84 17.53 19.69
C GLN A 230 -6.55 18.79 20.22
N SER A 231 -6.15 19.95 19.73
CA SER A 231 -6.72 21.25 20.16
C SER A 231 -8.20 21.36 19.81
N LYS A 232 -8.61 20.88 18.65
CA LYS A 232 -10.00 20.83 18.17
C LYS A 232 -10.35 19.42 17.75
N ARG A 233 -11.17 18.74 18.53
CA ARG A 233 -11.54 17.34 18.25
C ARG A 233 -12.51 17.25 17.09
N SER A 234 -12.25 16.30 16.20
CA SER A 234 -13.14 15.94 15.10
C SER A 234 -14.28 15.00 15.53
N ILE A 235 -14.13 14.31 16.68
CA ILE A 235 -15.15 13.43 17.28
C ILE A 235 -15.41 13.80 18.73
N PRO A 236 -16.66 13.55 19.27
CA PRO A 236 -17.10 14.08 20.57
C PRO A 236 -16.53 13.35 21.79
N TYR A 237 -15.88 12.22 21.63
CA TYR A 237 -15.29 11.41 22.71
C TYR A 237 -13.79 11.19 22.50
N GLN A 238 -13.09 10.76 23.55
CA GLN A 238 -11.65 10.54 23.48
C GLN A 238 -11.32 9.18 22.86
N LYS A 239 -10.41 9.21 21.90
CA LYS A 239 -9.74 8.02 21.34
C LYS A 239 -8.23 8.28 21.36
N ILE A 240 -7.58 7.70 22.36
CA ILE A 240 -6.15 7.89 22.61
C ILE A 240 -5.41 6.65 22.09
N THR A 241 -4.34 6.87 21.33
CA THR A 241 -3.40 5.82 20.94
C THR A 241 -2.05 6.03 21.62
N VAL A 242 -1.29 4.96 21.76
CA VAL A 242 0.07 5.02 22.28
C VAL A 242 1.02 5.45 21.16
N LEU A 243 1.95 6.36 21.48
CA LEU A 243 2.98 6.84 20.56
C LEU A 243 4.36 6.50 21.11
N ASP A 244 5.00 5.52 20.47
CA ASP A 244 6.39 5.17 20.78
C ASP A 244 7.34 6.17 20.12
N CYS A 245 8.05 6.93 20.91
CA CYS A 245 9.01 7.95 20.48
C CYS A 245 10.47 7.47 20.63
N THR A 246 10.70 6.22 20.99
CA THR A 246 12.04 5.69 21.31
C THR A 246 13.01 5.85 20.14
N SER A 247 12.58 5.57 18.91
CA SER A 247 13.42 5.69 17.72
C SER A 247 13.68 7.13 17.28
N ASN A 248 12.90 8.10 17.79
CA ASN A 248 12.99 9.50 17.40
C ASN A 248 14.01 10.31 18.23
N PHE A 249 14.43 9.75 19.37
CA PHE A 249 15.40 10.37 20.25
C PHE A 249 16.53 9.37 20.58
N GLN A 250 17.77 9.71 20.22
CA GLN A 250 18.94 8.85 20.51
C GLN A 250 19.27 8.81 22.01
N GLU A 251 18.95 9.88 22.73
CA GLU A 251 19.14 10.02 24.18
C GLU A 251 17.79 10.38 24.82
N LYS A 252 17.72 10.26 26.15
CA LYS A 252 16.52 10.60 26.92
C LYS A 252 16.07 12.03 26.62
N PRO A 253 14.89 12.22 26.01
CA PRO A 253 14.37 13.56 25.72
C PRO A 253 13.98 14.28 27.02
N SER A 254 13.93 15.61 26.97
CA SER A 254 13.24 16.38 27.99
C SER A 254 11.71 16.20 27.84
N GLU A 255 10.94 16.44 28.92
CA GLU A 255 9.47 16.43 28.84
C GLU A 255 8.95 17.42 27.79
N ALA A 256 9.60 18.58 27.66
CA ALA A 256 9.26 19.60 26.66
C ALA A 256 9.44 19.06 25.24
N ALA A 257 10.58 18.40 24.95
CA ALA A 257 10.86 17.83 23.63
C ALA A 257 9.89 16.69 23.28
N LEU A 258 9.59 15.81 24.25
CA LEU A 258 8.63 14.73 24.05
C LEU A 258 7.21 15.25 23.79
N ARG A 259 6.81 16.30 24.51
CA ARG A 259 5.50 16.98 24.31
C ARG A 259 5.40 17.67 22.96
N GLU A 260 6.44 18.40 22.57
CA GLU A 260 6.52 19.06 21.27
C GLU A 260 6.45 18.05 20.11
N TYR A 261 7.18 16.95 20.22
CA TYR A 261 7.11 15.88 19.22
C TYR A 261 5.71 15.28 19.10
N ALA A 262 5.06 14.99 20.25
CA ALA A 262 3.70 14.45 20.28
C ALA A 262 2.67 15.43 19.72
N GLN A 263 2.81 16.72 20.01
CA GLN A 263 1.94 17.78 19.46
C GLN A 263 2.12 17.89 17.96
N ASN A 264 3.37 17.95 17.46
CA ASN A 264 3.66 17.96 16.04
C ASN A 264 3.11 16.72 15.32
N TYR A 265 3.20 15.55 15.95
CA TYR A 265 2.59 14.33 15.40
C TYR A 265 1.08 14.48 15.24
N ILE A 266 0.36 14.96 16.26
CA ILE A 266 -1.09 15.19 16.21
C ILE A 266 -1.44 16.20 15.12
N ASP A 267 -0.69 17.30 15.02
CA ASP A 267 -0.98 18.40 14.10
C ASP A 267 -0.68 18.06 12.63
N THR A 268 0.18 17.08 12.40
CA THR A 268 0.61 16.66 11.04
C THR A 268 -0.02 15.35 10.57
N THR A 269 -0.66 14.59 11.47
CA THR A 269 -1.28 13.30 11.11
C THR A 269 -2.71 13.49 10.62
N ASP A 270 -3.08 12.77 9.55
CA ASP A 270 -4.46 12.71 9.08
C ASP A 270 -5.36 11.83 9.97
N LEU A 271 -4.77 11.10 10.93
CA LEU A 271 -5.53 10.26 11.87
C LEU A 271 -6.45 11.06 12.78
N THR A 272 -6.30 12.36 12.86
CA THR A 272 -7.16 13.24 13.67
C THR A 272 -8.49 13.59 12.99
N GLU A 273 -8.62 13.31 11.69
CA GLU A 273 -9.84 13.54 10.94
C GLU A 273 -10.51 12.22 10.54
N PRO A 274 -11.86 12.19 10.42
CA PRO A 274 -12.56 11.01 9.91
C PRO A 274 -12.09 10.64 8.52
N GLU A 275 -11.90 9.35 8.30
CA GLU A 275 -11.62 8.80 6.97
C GLU A 275 -12.86 8.90 6.09
N ILE A 276 -12.71 9.43 4.89
CA ILE A 276 -13.78 9.55 3.91
C ILE A 276 -13.32 8.83 2.64
N ASP A 277 -14.00 7.74 2.33
CA ASP A 277 -13.81 6.99 1.09
C ASP A 277 -14.97 7.25 0.14
N ILE A 278 -14.64 7.58 -1.09
CA ILE A 278 -15.59 7.85 -2.15
C ILE A 278 -15.34 6.87 -3.27
N LYS A 279 -16.20 5.87 -3.41
CA LYS A 279 -16.18 4.94 -4.54
C LYS A 279 -17.02 5.52 -5.68
N ILE A 280 -16.44 5.53 -6.87
CA ILE A 280 -17.02 6.15 -8.06
C ILE A 280 -16.96 5.18 -9.22
N ASP A 281 -18.08 5.02 -9.90
CA ASP A 281 -18.15 4.43 -11.22
C ASP A 281 -18.41 5.55 -12.23
N PHE A 282 -17.67 5.56 -13.33
CA PHE A 282 -17.77 6.64 -14.30
C PHE A 282 -17.58 6.17 -15.74
N LEU A 283 -18.17 6.90 -16.68
CA LEU A 283 -17.98 6.67 -18.11
C LEU A 283 -16.61 7.22 -18.52
N GLN A 284 -15.81 6.34 -19.08
CA GLN A 284 -14.47 6.67 -19.59
C GLN A 284 -14.63 7.21 -21.02
N LEU A 285 -14.84 8.52 -21.14
CA LEU A 285 -15.15 9.16 -22.41
C LEU A 285 -14.03 8.98 -23.44
N TRP A 286 -12.78 8.86 -22.99
CA TRP A 286 -11.63 8.62 -23.89
C TRP A 286 -11.68 7.29 -24.65
N ASN A 287 -12.46 6.31 -24.18
CA ASN A 287 -12.73 5.05 -24.87
C ASN A 287 -13.96 5.10 -25.78
N THR A 288 -14.58 6.28 -25.94
CA THR A 288 -15.81 6.46 -26.72
C THR A 288 -15.48 7.08 -28.06
N PRO A 289 -15.94 6.51 -29.19
CA PRO A 289 -15.74 7.12 -30.51
C PRO A 289 -16.25 8.56 -30.57
N GLY A 290 -15.46 9.48 -31.15
CA GLY A 290 -15.76 10.90 -31.21
C GLY A 290 -15.20 11.77 -30.12
N TYR A 291 -14.46 11.18 -29.17
CA TYR A 291 -13.77 11.88 -28.06
C TYR A 291 -12.24 11.73 -28.12
N GLU A 292 -11.70 11.33 -29.29
CA GLU A 292 -10.26 11.01 -29.44
C GLU A 292 -9.35 12.22 -29.15
N ASP A 293 -9.83 13.44 -29.41
CA ASP A 293 -9.06 14.69 -29.16
C ASP A 293 -8.94 15.06 -27.67
N ILE A 294 -9.70 14.39 -26.78
CA ILE A 294 -9.74 14.69 -25.33
C ILE A 294 -9.00 13.61 -24.51
N VAL A 295 -8.50 12.58 -25.17
CA VAL A 295 -8.00 11.32 -24.58
C VAL A 295 -6.96 11.54 -23.48
N GLU A 296 -6.00 12.44 -23.67
CA GLU A 296 -4.92 12.63 -22.68
C GLU A 296 -5.37 13.42 -21.45
N ALA A 297 -6.35 14.30 -21.61
CA ALA A 297 -6.80 15.21 -20.54
C ALA A 297 -7.80 14.56 -19.55
N GLU A 298 -8.44 13.44 -19.94
CA GLU A 298 -9.46 12.79 -19.09
C GLU A 298 -9.03 11.41 -18.54
N ARG A 299 -7.82 10.93 -18.85
CA ARG A 299 -7.30 9.67 -18.28
C ARG A 299 -7.05 9.80 -16.79
N VAL A 300 -7.42 8.75 -16.07
CA VAL A 300 -7.22 8.64 -14.63
C VAL A 300 -6.34 7.45 -14.32
N SER A 301 -5.35 7.65 -13.48
CA SER A 301 -4.46 6.61 -12.97
C SER A 301 -4.47 6.59 -11.44
N LEU A 302 -3.95 5.52 -10.86
CA LEU A 302 -3.76 5.46 -9.39
C LEU A 302 -2.85 6.61 -8.94
N CYS A 303 -3.22 7.26 -7.86
CA CYS A 303 -2.58 8.45 -7.27
C CYS A 303 -2.82 9.77 -8.02
N ASP A 304 -3.52 9.80 -9.16
CA ASP A 304 -3.94 11.05 -9.77
C ASP A 304 -4.96 11.78 -8.89
N THR A 305 -4.95 13.11 -8.98
CA THR A 305 -5.99 13.94 -8.36
C THR A 305 -7.15 14.10 -9.35
N VAL A 306 -8.37 13.85 -8.86
CA VAL A 306 -9.61 14.05 -9.62
C VAL A 306 -10.57 14.97 -8.87
N HIS A 307 -11.40 15.69 -9.62
CA HIS A 307 -12.39 16.63 -9.11
C HIS A 307 -13.78 16.07 -9.31
N VAL A 308 -14.48 15.78 -8.20
CA VAL A 308 -15.83 15.20 -8.25
C VAL A 308 -16.86 16.25 -7.90
N TYR A 309 -17.86 16.38 -8.75
CA TYR A 309 -18.91 17.37 -8.60
C TYR A 309 -20.29 16.72 -8.64
N ILE A 310 -21.01 16.72 -7.52
CA ILE A 310 -22.34 16.14 -7.39
C ILE A 310 -23.31 17.23 -6.90
N SER A 311 -23.90 17.96 -7.83
CA SER A 311 -24.78 19.10 -7.54
C SER A 311 -26.00 18.72 -6.67
N LYS A 312 -26.57 17.52 -6.89
CA LYS A 312 -27.71 17.03 -6.09
C LYS A 312 -27.44 16.87 -4.60
N LEU A 313 -26.18 16.60 -4.24
CA LEU A 313 -25.77 16.37 -2.85
C LEU A 313 -24.98 17.55 -2.28
N GLY A 314 -24.70 18.59 -3.11
CA GLY A 314 -23.85 19.70 -2.72
C GLY A 314 -22.40 19.25 -2.43
N ILE A 315 -21.93 18.18 -3.07
CA ILE A 315 -20.60 17.63 -2.88
C ILE A 315 -19.68 18.15 -3.99
N GLU A 316 -18.58 18.75 -3.56
CA GLU A 316 -17.44 19.12 -4.39
C GLU A 316 -16.19 18.63 -3.65
N VAL A 317 -15.48 17.67 -4.25
CA VAL A 317 -14.31 17.05 -3.63
C VAL A 317 -13.20 16.97 -4.67
N SER A 318 -12.01 17.42 -4.28
CA SER A 318 -10.77 17.19 -5.00
C SER A 318 -9.92 16.22 -4.16
N SER A 319 -9.63 15.04 -4.69
CA SER A 319 -8.94 14.00 -3.96
C SER A 319 -8.13 13.09 -4.86
N LYS A 320 -7.11 12.44 -4.26
CA LYS A 320 -6.31 11.41 -4.95
C LYS A 320 -7.08 10.10 -5.11
N VAL A 321 -6.87 9.45 -6.24
CA VAL A 321 -7.28 8.06 -6.47
C VAL A 321 -6.41 7.14 -5.62
N THR A 322 -7.03 6.44 -4.67
CA THR A 322 -6.35 5.54 -3.72
C THR A 322 -6.52 4.07 -4.06
N GLU A 323 -7.52 3.73 -4.87
CA GLU A 323 -7.75 2.37 -5.37
C GLU A 323 -8.35 2.43 -6.77
N THR A 324 -7.92 1.50 -7.62
CA THR A 324 -8.49 1.28 -8.94
C THR A 324 -8.92 -0.17 -9.08
N GLU A 325 -10.08 -0.40 -9.68
CA GLU A 325 -10.56 -1.71 -10.10
C GLU A 325 -10.70 -1.70 -11.63
N TYR A 326 -9.82 -2.42 -12.32
CA TYR A 326 -9.70 -2.40 -13.78
C TYR A 326 -10.09 -3.75 -14.38
N ASP A 327 -11.00 -3.74 -15.35
CA ASP A 327 -11.34 -4.90 -16.18
C ASP A 327 -10.33 -5.03 -17.32
N ALA A 328 -9.44 -6.01 -17.21
CA ALA A 328 -8.38 -6.25 -18.19
C ALA A 328 -8.89 -6.78 -19.53
N LEU A 329 -10.10 -7.40 -19.57
CA LEU A 329 -10.72 -7.90 -20.81
C LEU A 329 -11.35 -6.76 -21.59
N LEU A 330 -12.12 -5.91 -20.92
CA LEU A 330 -12.84 -4.78 -21.51
C LEU A 330 -11.98 -3.53 -21.61
N GLU A 331 -10.78 -3.54 -21.03
CA GLU A 331 -9.83 -2.42 -20.97
C GLU A 331 -10.46 -1.13 -20.44
N ARG A 332 -11.14 -1.24 -19.29
CA ARG A 332 -11.80 -0.11 -18.64
C ARG A 332 -11.79 -0.26 -17.13
N TYR A 333 -11.91 0.86 -16.43
CA TYR A 333 -12.14 0.83 -14.99
C TYR A 333 -13.59 0.41 -14.70
N ASN A 334 -13.77 -0.53 -13.75
CA ASN A 334 -15.05 -0.80 -13.14
C ASN A 334 -15.40 0.30 -12.15
N SER A 335 -14.41 0.66 -11.31
CA SER A 335 -14.55 1.72 -10.31
C SER A 335 -13.19 2.32 -9.93
N ILE A 336 -13.23 3.51 -9.35
CA ILE A 336 -12.11 4.11 -8.63
C ILE A 336 -12.55 4.50 -7.22
N THR A 337 -11.63 4.46 -6.27
CA THR A 337 -11.86 4.97 -4.91
C THR A 337 -10.97 6.18 -4.67
N LEU A 338 -11.58 7.23 -4.13
CA LEU A 338 -10.91 8.43 -3.67
C LEU A 338 -10.93 8.42 -2.15
N SER A 339 -9.82 8.76 -1.52
CA SER A 339 -9.77 8.90 -0.07
C SER A 339 -9.02 10.17 0.30
N ASN A 340 -9.49 10.85 1.33
CA ASN A 340 -8.80 11.99 1.91
C ASN A 340 -7.70 11.55 2.89
N SER A 341 -7.61 10.23 3.20
CA SER A 341 -6.63 9.75 4.16
C SER A 341 -5.31 9.36 3.48
N THR A 342 -4.21 9.93 3.96
CA THR A 342 -2.84 9.40 3.80
C THR A 342 -2.61 8.18 4.71
N VAL A 343 -3.64 7.73 5.41
CA VAL A 343 -3.67 6.73 6.48
C VAL A 343 -3.19 5.35 6.02
N SER A 344 -3.31 5.01 4.74
CA SER A 344 -2.84 3.69 4.27
C SER A 344 -1.34 3.45 4.46
N SER A 345 -0.54 4.51 4.62
CA SER A 345 0.90 4.37 4.90
C SER A 345 1.21 4.30 6.40
N ARG A 346 0.41 4.97 7.25
CA ARG A 346 0.69 5.05 8.70
C ARG A 346 -0.06 4.01 9.53
N ASN A 347 -1.19 3.47 9.04
CA ASN A 347 -1.83 2.31 9.68
C ASN A 347 -0.96 1.05 9.66
N SER A 348 -0.06 0.91 8.68
CA SER A 348 0.95 -0.15 8.72
C SER A 348 1.97 0.06 9.83
N SER A 349 2.27 1.31 10.23
CA SER A 349 3.18 1.59 11.33
C SER A 349 2.54 1.29 12.70
N LEU A 350 1.24 1.55 12.88
CA LEU A 350 0.52 1.17 14.11
C LEU A 350 0.44 -0.35 14.27
N THR A 351 0.16 -1.09 13.20
CA THR A 351 0.21 -2.56 13.19
C THR A 351 1.65 -3.07 13.36
N GLY A 352 2.63 -2.37 12.80
CA GLY A 352 4.05 -2.63 12.96
C GLY A 352 4.50 -2.42 14.41
N SER A 353 4.07 -1.34 15.06
CA SER A 353 4.36 -1.06 16.47
C SER A 353 3.76 -2.13 17.39
N LEU A 354 2.54 -2.59 17.13
CA LEU A 354 1.95 -3.71 17.87
C LEU A 354 2.72 -5.03 17.66
N ASN A 355 3.21 -5.27 16.45
CA ASN A 355 4.03 -6.45 16.17
C ASN A 355 5.44 -6.32 16.75
N SER A 356 6.05 -5.12 16.79
CA SER A 356 7.33 -4.90 17.45
C SER A 356 7.23 -5.08 18.96
N ILE A 357 6.18 -4.57 19.60
CA ILE A 357 5.90 -4.80 21.03
C ILE A 357 5.74 -6.29 21.30
N ARG A 358 5.01 -7.02 20.46
CA ARG A 358 4.84 -8.46 20.59
C ARG A 358 6.17 -9.22 20.43
N ASN A 359 7.02 -8.81 19.48
CA ASN A 359 8.33 -9.40 19.26
C ASN A 359 9.31 -9.08 20.40
N THR A 360 9.29 -7.85 20.92
CA THR A 360 10.10 -7.44 22.07
C THR A 360 9.68 -8.20 23.34
N ALA A 361 8.38 -8.38 23.56
CA ALA A 361 7.87 -9.19 24.69
C ALA A 361 8.26 -10.66 24.55
N THR A 362 8.27 -11.22 23.35
CA THR A 362 8.71 -12.60 23.08
C THR A 362 10.21 -12.76 23.34
N ILE A 363 11.03 -11.82 22.87
CA ILE A 363 12.49 -11.81 23.08
C ILE A 363 12.81 -11.66 24.58
N ALA A 364 12.10 -10.78 25.30
CA ALA A 364 12.27 -10.60 26.73
C ALA A 364 11.89 -11.87 27.53
N TYR A 365 10.80 -12.54 27.14
CA TYR A 365 10.37 -13.81 27.72
C TYR A 365 11.42 -14.92 27.47
N ASP A 366 11.89 -15.08 26.23
CA ASP A 366 12.91 -16.07 25.87
C ASP A 366 14.25 -15.82 26.56
N THR A 367 14.60 -14.54 26.78
CA THR A 367 15.81 -14.15 27.51
C THR A 367 15.68 -14.49 29.01
N ALA A 368 14.52 -14.23 29.61
CA ALA A 368 14.24 -14.58 30.98
C ALA A 368 14.24 -16.10 31.20
N VAL A 369 13.62 -16.87 30.30
CA VAL A 369 13.62 -18.35 30.36
C VAL A 369 15.03 -18.93 30.22
N ARG A 370 15.88 -18.36 29.35
CA ARG A 370 17.28 -18.79 29.21
C ARG A 370 18.12 -18.45 30.44
N ALA A 371 17.84 -17.34 31.12
CA ALA A 371 18.52 -16.98 32.36
C ALA A 371 18.14 -17.92 33.50
N GLU A 372 16.88 -18.35 33.60
CA GLU A 372 16.41 -19.32 34.58
C GLU A 372 16.94 -20.75 34.34
N THR A 373 17.22 -21.13 33.08
CA THR A 373 17.76 -22.45 32.74
C THR A 373 19.29 -22.52 32.82
N ALA A 374 19.97 -21.38 33.05
CA ALA A 374 21.43 -21.30 33.18
C ALA A 374 21.92 -21.27 34.65
N VAL A 375 21.01 -21.38 35.63
CA VAL A 375 21.28 -21.55 37.07
C VAL A 375 20.97 -23.00 37.45
#